data_17271a272f243623d65f11cd59e5c8d6
#
_entry.id   17271a272f243623d65f11cd59e5c8d6
#
_cell.length_a   1.000
_cell.length_b   1.000
_cell.length_c   1.000
_cell.angle_alpha   90.00
_cell.angle_beta   90.00
_cell.angle_gamma   90.00
#
_symmetry.space_group_name_H-M   'P 1'
#
loop_
_entity.id
_entity.type
_entity.pdbx_description
1 polymer ?
#
loop_
_entity_poly.entity_id
_entity_poly.type
_entity_poly.pdbx_seq_one_letter_code
_entity_poly.pdbx_strand_id
1 'polypeptide(L)'
;MKLNKSIFREYDIRGTYPSEINENSIAKIGQAIALKCIEEGVSEICVGRDGRLSGKTLLEAMCKSLSESGIAVIDIGLVTSPILYYAAKKNKSKSGVMITGSHNPKNDNGIKMVINDKPVSGTEILSLTKSINGGNNKAEIINDTNVIDQYIAEVTHKIKLHNPNRLKVVIDCGNGAAGAVAPELFKKLGCDVINLFSEVDGNFPNHHPDPGKLDNLKDLINTVKKEDAALGIAFDGDGDRVGLISGKGEIVFPDKIMMLFAKDILVKNKGGEIIFDVKCSNALADIITQNGGKPTMSPTGHFHIKNALRKTNA
;
A
#
# COMPACT_ATOMS: atom_id res chain seq x y z
N MET A 1 24.45 5.99 17.44
CA MET A 1 23.23 5.47 18.08
C MET A 1 23.00 4.04 17.61
N LYS A 2 22.68 3.11 18.52
CA LYS A 2 22.43 1.70 18.15
C LYS A 2 20.99 1.57 17.68
N LEU A 3 20.74 0.95 16.51
CA LEU A 3 19.39 0.70 16.03
C LEU A 3 18.66 -0.27 16.95
N ASN A 4 17.39 0.02 17.25
CA ASN A 4 16.53 -0.94 17.95
C ASN A 4 16.20 -2.10 17.00
N LYS A 5 16.62 -3.31 17.36
CA LYS A 5 16.42 -4.49 16.50
C LYS A 5 14.95 -4.90 16.41
N SER A 6 14.14 -4.56 17.41
CA SER A 6 12.71 -4.94 17.46
C SER A 6 11.86 -4.30 16.34
N ILE A 7 12.34 -3.18 15.76
CA ILE A 7 11.62 -2.53 14.65
C ILE A 7 11.72 -3.30 13.34
N PHE A 8 12.72 -4.17 13.18
CA PHE A 8 12.95 -4.94 11.94
C PHE A 8 12.15 -6.24 11.99
N ARG A 9 11.04 -6.26 11.29
CA ARG A 9 10.12 -7.40 11.25
C ARG A 9 10.34 -8.24 10.00
N GLU A 10 9.66 -9.38 9.94
CA GLU A 10 9.73 -10.30 8.81
C GLU A 10 9.25 -9.66 7.49
N TYR A 11 8.33 -8.69 7.53
CA TYR A 11 7.72 -8.13 6.32
C TYR A 11 8.04 -6.66 6.08
N ASP A 12 8.39 -5.92 7.14
CA ASP A 12 8.58 -4.48 7.10
C ASP A 12 9.45 -4.00 8.28
N ILE A 13 9.63 -2.69 8.36
CA ILE A 13 10.24 -2.03 9.50
C ILE A 13 9.17 -1.18 10.15
N ARG A 14 8.95 -1.32 11.46
CA ARG A 14 7.95 -0.58 12.21
C ARG A 14 8.39 -0.21 13.61
N GLY A 15 8.04 1.02 14.02
CA GLY A 15 8.28 1.48 15.38
C GLY A 15 7.60 2.80 15.66
N THR A 16 7.63 3.21 16.93
CA THR A 16 7.05 4.46 17.40
C THR A 16 7.99 5.63 17.13
N TYR A 17 7.46 6.71 16.55
CA TYR A 17 8.18 7.96 16.36
C TYR A 17 8.03 8.87 17.61
N PRO A 18 9.08 9.56 18.08
CA PRO A 18 10.46 9.51 17.60
C PRO A 18 11.34 8.49 18.35
N SER A 19 10.79 7.71 19.28
CA SER A 19 11.56 6.89 20.24
C SER A 19 12.29 5.72 19.59
N GLU A 20 11.69 5.08 18.59
CA GLU A 20 12.26 3.89 17.92
C GLU A 20 12.64 4.19 16.47
N ILE A 21 11.76 4.92 15.76
CA ILE A 21 12.00 5.41 14.38
C ILE A 21 12.12 6.93 14.44
N ASN A 22 13.23 7.45 13.93
CA ASN A 22 13.52 8.88 13.80
C ASN A 22 14.48 9.09 12.63
N GLU A 23 14.83 10.34 12.34
CA GLU A 23 15.68 10.73 11.21
C GLU A 23 17.03 10.00 11.24
N ASN A 24 17.61 9.82 12.41
CA ASN A 24 18.90 9.13 12.57
C ASN A 24 18.80 7.63 12.30
N SER A 25 17.71 6.98 12.75
CA SER A 25 17.48 5.58 12.45
C SER A 25 17.15 5.37 10.97
N ILE A 26 16.36 6.26 10.37
CA ILE A 26 16.03 6.26 8.95
C ILE A 26 17.29 6.46 8.09
N ALA A 27 18.19 7.37 8.45
CA ALA A 27 19.44 7.55 7.72
C ALA A 27 20.28 6.26 7.67
N LYS A 28 20.39 5.53 8.78
CA LYS A 28 21.10 4.24 8.79
C LYS A 28 20.38 3.15 8.00
N ILE A 29 19.04 3.12 8.08
CA ILE A 29 18.23 2.19 7.31
C ILE A 29 18.37 2.50 5.82
N GLY A 30 18.37 3.78 5.42
CA GLY A 30 18.57 4.22 4.03
C GLY A 30 19.93 3.77 3.47
N GLN A 31 21.00 3.87 4.26
CA GLN A 31 22.32 3.35 3.89
C GLN A 31 22.28 1.81 3.67
N ALA A 32 21.59 1.07 4.53
CA ALA A 32 21.44 -0.38 4.37
C ALA A 32 20.58 -0.73 3.15
N ILE A 33 19.53 0.05 2.86
CA ILE A 33 18.72 -0.10 1.65
C ILE A 33 19.57 0.19 0.40
N ALA A 34 20.42 1.21 0.43
CA ALA A 34 21.33 1.52 -0.68
C ALA A 34 22.30 0.35 -0.94
N LEU A 35 22.86 -0.28 0.09
CA LEU A 35 23.67 -1.49 -0.08
C LEU A 35 22.88 -2.60 -0.75
N LYS A 36 21.61 -2.83 -0.33
CA LYS A 36 20.75 -3.81 -0.98
C LYS A 36 20.47 -3.47 -2.45
N CYS A 37 20.26 -2.19 -2.76
CA CYS A 37 20.12 -1.73 -4.15
C CYS A 37 21.37 -2.05 -4.97
N ILE A 38 22.56 -1.76 -4.45
CA ILE A 38 23.84 -2.04 -5.12
C ILE A 38 24.01 -3.54 -5.37
N GLU A 39 23.72 -4.39 -4.36
CA GLU A 39 23.75 -5.86 -4.50
C GLU A 39 22.83 -6.39 -5.61
N GLU A 40 21.66 -5.75 -5.79
CA GLU A 40 20.69 -6.13 -6.81
C GLU A 40 20.88 -5.39 -8.16
N GLY A 41 21.94 -4.59 -8.31
CA GLY A 41 22.22 -3.81 -9.50
C GLY A 41 21.27 -2.65 -9.76
N VAL A 42 20.65 -2.11 -8.70
CA VAL A 42 19.70 -1.00 -8.73
C VAL A 42 20.43 0.32 -8.47
N SER A 43 20.34 1.26 -9.40
CA SER A 43 20.96 2.59 -9.30
C SER A 43 19.98 3.73 -9.01
N GLU A 44 18.66 3.45 -9.06
CA GLU A 44 17.61 4.44 -8.87
C GLU A 44 16.41 3.82 -8.12
N ILE A 45 15.75 4.60 -7.26
CA ILE A 45 14.62 4.12 -6.45
C ILE A 45 13.55 5.19 -6.25
N CYS A 46 12.26 4.79 -6.31
CA CYS A 46 11.15 5.67 -5.93
C CYS A 46 10.99 5.69 -4.41
N VAL A 47 10.73 6.88 -3.84
CA VAL A 47 10.44 7.03 -2.40
C VAL A 47 9.16 7.83 -2.22
N GLY A 48 8.23 7.28 -1.43
CA GLY A 48 6.96 7.95 -1.12
C GLY A 48 6.60 7.83 0.35
N ARG A 49 5.57 8.54 0.78
CA ARG A 49 5.07 8.51 2.16
C ARG A 49 3.54 8.55 2.23
N ASP A 50 2.98 8.07 3.35
CA ASP A 50 1.58 8.29 3.71
C ASP A 50 1.35 9.67 4.37
N GLY A 51 0.14 9.88 4.91
CA GLY A 51 -0.31 11.14 5.50
C GLY A 51 0.17 11.43 6.92
N ARG A 52 0.97 10.57 7.55
CA ARG A 52 1.40 10.72 8.95
C ARG A 52 2.25 11.96 9.17
N LEU A 53 2.12 12.60 10.35
CA LEU A 53 2.82 13.83 10.68
C LEU A 53 4.35 13.71 10.59
N SER A 54 4.91 12.58 11.03
CA SER A 54 6.34 12.29 10.91
C SER A 54 6.80 11.95 9.49
N GLY A 55 5.86 11.69 8.58
CA GLY A 55 6.15 11.16 7.24
C GLY A 55 7.09 12.04 6.43
N LYS A 56 6.87 13.38 6.42
CA LYS A 56 7.70 14.31 5.64
C LYS A 56 9.15 14.29 6.08
N THR A 57 9.41 14.44 7.37
CA THR A 57 10.77 14.49 7.92
C THR A 57 11.52 13.16 7.71
N LEU A 58 10.80 12.03 7.84
CA LEU A 58 11.39 10.72 7.59
C LEU A 58 11.64 10.46 6.11
N LEU A 59 10.78 10.95 5.21
CA LEU A 59 11.00 10.91 3.77
C LEU A 59 12.28 11.65 3.38
N GLU A 60 12.42 12.90 3.85
CA GLU A 60 13.60 13.74 3.58
C GLU A 60 14.90 13.06 4.06
N ALA A 61 14.88 12.45 5.26
CA ALA A 61 16.02 11.71 5.80
C ALA A 61 16.35 10.46 4.95
N MET A 62 15.33 9.73 4.46
CA MET A 62 15.50 8.57 3.59
C MET A 62 16.08 8.98 2.23
N CYS A 63 15.50 9.97 1.56
CA CYS A 63 15.97 10.46 0.26
C CYS A 63 17.42 10.93 0.33
N LYS A 64 17.74 11.73 1.36
CA LYS A 64 19.12 12.20 1.60
C LYS A 64 20.08 11.03 1.78
N SER A 65 19.73 10.07 2.61
CA SER A 65 20.61 8.91 2.91
C SER A 65 20.87 8.02 1.70
N LEU A 66 19.85 7.75 0.90
CA LEU A 66 19.96 6.98 -0.34
C LEU A 66 20.85 7.72 -1.35
N SER A 67 20.60 9.02 -1.55
CA SER A 67 21.39 9.87 -2.45
C SER A 67 22.86 9.92 -2.03
N GLU A 68 23.16 10.18 -0.75
CA GLU A 68 24.53 10.19 -0.21
C GLU A 68 25.23 8.82 -0.29
N SER A 69 24.45 7.75 -0.46
CA SER A 69 24.97 6.39 -0.68
C SER A 69 25.07 5.99 -2.16
N GLY A 70 24.87 6.93 -3.09
CA GLY A 70 25.06 6.72 -4.52
C GLY A 70 23.84 6.16 -5.27
N ILE A 71 22.65 6.16 -4.66
CA ILE A 71 21.40 5.74 -5.29
C ILE A 71 20.60 6.97 -5.68
N ALA A 72 20.27 7.12 -6.96
CA ALA A 72 19.37 8.18 -7.44
C ALA A 72 17.96 7.98 -6.87
N VAL A 73 17.31 9.06 -6.49
CA VAL A 73 16.01 9.02 -5.81
C VAL A 73 14.97 9.76 -6.65
N ILE A 74 13.82 9.13 -6.86
CA ILE A 74 12.61 9.77 -7.35
C ILE A 74 11.68 9.94 -6.15
N ASP A 75 11.62 11.16 -5.61
CA ASP A 75 10.68 11.52 -4.55
C ASP A 75 9.30 11.76 -5.15
N ILE A 76 8.37 10.85 -4.87
CA ILE A 76 6.98 10.92 -5.32
C ILE A 76 6.02 11.50 -4.25
N GLY A 77 6.55 11.96 -3.14
CA GLY A 77 5.84 12.71 -2.12
C GLY A 77 4.77 11.90 -1.38
N LEU A 78 3.62 12.57 -1.12
CA LEU A 78 2.47 11.98 -0.44
C LEU A 78 1.65 11.14 -1.43
N VAL A 79 1.67 9.83 -1.23
CA VAL A 79 0.98 8.86 -2.09
C VAL A 79 0.42 7.70 -1.26
N THR A 80 -0.37 6.84 -1.89
CA THR A 80 -0.74 5.54 -1.32
C THR A 80 0.32 4.48 -1.62
N SER A 81 0.40 3.41 -0.83
CA SER A 81 1.29 2.27 -1.10
C SER A 81 1.07 1.65 -2.49
N PRO A 82 -0.17 1.48 -3.00
CA PRO A 82 -0.39 1.06 -4.39
C PRO A 82 0.24 1.98 -5.44
N ILE A 83 0.22 3.29 -5.23
CA ILE A 83 0.84 4.25 -6.16
C ILE A 83 2.37 4.16 -6.11
N LEU A 84 2.97 3.95 -4.94
CA LEU A 84 4.40 3.66 -4.86
C LEU A 84 4.76 2.42 -5.69
N TYR A 85 4.01 1.32 -5.53
CA TYR A 85 4.27 0.10 -6.31
C TYR A 85 4.05 0.31 -7.81
N TYR A 86 3.08 1.14 -8.19
CA TYR A 86 2.89 1.55 -9.57
C TYR A 86 4.09 2.31 -10.11
N ALA A 87 4.56 3.35 -9.39
CA ALA A 87 5.73 4.13 -9.78
C ALA A 87 6.98 3.26 -9.88
N ALA A 88 7.23 2.42 -8.87
CA ALA A 88 8.34 1.48 -8.89
C ALA A 88 8.30 0.55 -10.10
N LYS A 89 7.12 0.02 -10.45
CA LYS A 89 6.96 -0.87 -11.62
C LYS A 89 7.15 -0.16 -12.96
N LYS A 90 6.80 1.13 -13.04
CA LYS A 90 7.03 1.96 -14.24
C LYS A 90 8.49 2.36 -14.39
N ASN A 91 9.20 2.48 -13.31
CA ASN A 91 10.63 2.75 -13.31
C ASN A 91 11.43 1.52 -13.74
N LYS A 92 12.55 1.75 -14.46
CA LYS A 92 13.44 0.67 -14.94
C LYS A 92 13.99 -0.19 -13.79
N SER A 93 14.23 0.41 -12.64
CA SER A 93 14.76 -0.27 -11.45
C SER A 93 13.76 -1.18 -10.75
N LYS A 94 12.46 -1.00 -10.99
CA LYS A 94 11.36 -1.70 -10.30
C LYS A 94 11.51 -1.68 -8.78
N SER A 95 11.96 -0.55 -8.26
CA SER A 95 12.33 -0.41 -6.86
C SER A 95 11.63 0.77 -6.20
N GLY A 96 11.20 0.58 -4.95
CA GLY A 96 10.50 1.63 -4.20
C GLY A 96 10.53 1.42 -2.69
N VAL A 97 10.51 2.53 -1.97
CA VAL A 97 10.44 2.62 -0.50
C VAL A 97 9.25 3.48 -0.10
N MET A 98 8.38 2.95 0.74
CA MET A 98 7.22 3.63 1.31
C MET A 98 7.44 3.90 2.78
N ILE A 99 7.39 5.16 3.18
CA ILE A 99 7.37 5.59 4.58
C ILE A 99 5.92 5.56 5.05
N THR A 100 5.56 4.59 5.87
CA THR A 100 4.18 4.37 6.30
C THR A 100 4.06 3.57 7.58
N GLY A 101 3.08 3.94 8.41
CA GLY A 101 2.60 3.14 9.51
C GLY A 101 1.36 2.30 9.16
N SER A 102 0.83 2.38 7.91
CA SER A 102 -0.40 1.72 7.48
C SER A 102 -1.56 1.98 8.46
N HIS A 103 -2.15 0.94 9.04
CA HIS A 103 -3.22 1.00 10.03
C HIS A 103 -2.73 1.04 11.49
N ASN A 104 -1.44 1.24 11.76
CA ASN A 104 -0.90 1.37 13.12
C ASN A 104 -1.33 2.70 13.76
N PRO A 105 -1.25 2.86 15.09
CA PRO A 105 -1.50 4.12 15.78
C PRO A 105 -0.78 5.31 15.15
N LYS A 106 -1.32 6.52 15.32
CA LYS A 106 -0.83 7.74 14.65
C LYS A 106 0.66 8.07 14.91
N ASN A 107 1.16 7.67 16.06
CA ASN A 107 2.56 7.89 16.44
C ASN A 107 3.52 6.84 15.90
N ASP A 108 3.02 5.76 15.32
CA ASP A 108 3.86 4.75 14.68
C ASP A 108 4.18 5.18 13.25
N ASN A 109 5.35 4.76 12.77
CA ASN A 109 5.72 4.85 11.37
C ASN A 109 6.55 3.61 10.98
N GLY A 110 6.93 3.51 9.72
CA GLY A 110 7.67 2.35 9.24
C GLY A 110 8.09 2.47 7.79
N ILE A 111 8.59 1.36 7.27
CA ILE A 111 9.11 1.27 5.90
C ILE A 111 8.65 -0.03 5.27
N LYS A 112 7.97 0.07 4.11
CA LYS A 112 7.73 -1.05 3.19
C LYS A 112 8.66 -0.89 1.99
N MET A 113 9.18 -2.00 1.47
CA MET A 113 10.20 -1.95 0.42
C MET A 113 9.96 -2.99 -0.67
N VAL A 114 10.26 -2.60 -1.90
CA VAL A 114 10.42 -3.49 -3.04
C VAL A 114 11.73 -3.10 -3.75
N ILE A 115 12.61 -4.06 -4.02
CA ILE A 115 13.86 -3.81 -4.72
C ILE A 115 13.98 -4.85 -5.84
N ASN A 116 14.19 -4.36 -7.07
CA ASN A 116 14.25 -5.20 -8.28
C ASN A 116 13.02 -6.14 -8.39
N ASP A 117 11.81 -5.56 -8.17
CA ASP A 117 10.51 -6.27 -8.18
C ASP A 117 10.38 -7.38 -7.12
N LYS A 118 11.23 -7.38 -6.09
CA LYS A 118 11.19 -8.35 -4.98
C LYS A 118 10.86 -7.64 -3.67
N PRO A 119 9.93 -8.14 -2.84
CA PRO A 119 9.73 -7.62 -1.50
C PRO A 119 10.99 -7.88 -0.66
N VAL A 120 11.42 -6.88 0.09
CA VAL A 120 12.58 -6.98 1.00
C VAL A 120 12.09 -6.95 2.44
N SER A 121 12.62 -7.86 3.26
CA SER A 121 12.26 -7.93 4.67
C SER A 121 13.05 -6.96 5.54
N GLY A 122 12.49 -6.59 6.70
CA GLY A 122 13.23 -5.81 7.70
C GLY A 122 14.47 -6.53 8.20
N THR A 123 14.42 -7.85 8.33
CA THR A 123 15.55 -8.67 8.79
C THR A 123 16.72 -8.69 7.80
N GLU A 124 16.45 -8.67 6.48
CA GLU A 124 17.50 -8.50 5.46
C GLU A 124 18.21 -7.17 5.63
N ILE A 125 17.43 -6.07 5.78
CA ILE A 125 18.01 -4.73 5.97
C ILE A 125 18.81 -4.66 7.29
N LEU A 126 18.32 -5.26 8.36
CA LEU A 126 19.05 -5.30 9.63
C LEU A 126 20.44 -5.95 9.47
N SER A 127 20.57 -7.00 8.68
CA SER A 127 21.85 -7.65 8.43
C SER A 127 22.85 -6.72 7.77
N LEU A 128 22.38 -5.91 6.80
CA LEU A 128 23.21 -4.95 6.05
C LEU A 128 23.63 -3.73 6.87
N THR A 129 22.90 -3.39 7.95
CA THR A 129 23.31 -2.28 8.83
C THR A 129 24.68 -2.43 9.47
N LYS A 130 25.25 -3.64 9.48
CA LYS A 130 26.59 -3.95 9.99
C LYS A 130 27.70 -3.66 8.97
N SER A 131 27.36 -3.58 7.70
CA SER A 131 28.28 -3.45 6.58
C SER A 131 28.32 -2.03 6.00
N ILE A 132 27.72 -1.06 6.69
CA ILE A 132 27.66 0.33 6.25
C ILE A 132 29.08 0.93 6.28
N ASN A 133 29.64 1.16 5.09
CA ASN A 133 30.85 1.95 4.90
C ASN A 133 30.44 3.24 4.20
N GLY A 134 30.77 4.40 4.76
CA GLY A 134 30.38 5.68 4.20
C GLY A 134 30.84 5.82 2.72
N GLY A 135 29.90 5.92 1.82
CA GLY A 135 30.15 6.24 0.43
C GLY A 135 30.14 7.76 0.23
N ASN A 136 31.01 8.27 -0.64
CA ASN A 136 31.12 9.72 -0.95
C ASN A 136 30.52 10.10 -2.32
N ASN A 137 29.75 9.23 -2.94
CA ASN A 137 29.16 9.51 -4.26
C ASN A 137 27.71 9.96 -4.09
N LYS A 138 27.49 11.25 -4.10
CA LYS A 138 26.14 11.81 -4.04
C LYS A 138 25.44 11.67 -5.39
N ALA A 139 24.30 10.95 -5.41
CA ALA A 139 23.40 10.85 -6.55
C ALA A 139 22.29 11.92 -6.50
N GLU A 140 21.57 12.10 -7.60
CA GLU A 140 20.50 13.10 -7.70
C GLU A 140 19.23 12.69 -6.94
N ILE A 141 18.45 13.72 -6.58
CA ILE A 141 17.07 13.57 -6.06
C ILE A 141 16.16 14.34 -7.01
N ILE A 142 15.23 13.65 -7.63
CA ILE A 142 14.23 14.22 -8.54
C ILE A 142 12.86 14.18 -7.86
N ASN A 143 12.11 15.28 -7.91
CA ASN A 143 10.74 15.30 -7.41
C ASN A 143 9.78 15.01 -8.57
N ASP A 144 8.99 13.92 -8.47
CA ASP A 144 7.91 13.63 -9.41
C ASP A 144 6.55 13.92 -8.77
N THR A 145 5.98 15.04 -9.13
CA THR A 145 4.67 15.49 -8.65
C THR A 145 3.50 14.98 -9.49
N ASN A 146 3.75 14.27 -10.60
CA ASN A 146 2.74 13.88 -11.57
C ASN A 146 2.28 12.42 -11.43
N VAL A 147 2.88 11.65 -10.54
CA VAL A 147 2.64 10.20 -10.43
C VAL A 147 1.17 9.86 -10.14
N ILE A 148 0.48 10.67 -9.33
CA ILE A 148 -0.94 10.47 -9.01
C ILE A 148 -1.80 10.65 -10.26
N ASP A 149 -1.58 11.70 -11.03
CA ASP A 149 -2.33 11.97 -12.25
C ASP A 149 -2.10 10.89 -13.31
N GLN A 150 -0.84 10.43 -13.45
CA GLN A 150 -0.49 9.31 -14.34
C GLN A 150 -1.21 8.03 -13.92
N TYR A 151 -1.23 7.72 -12.62
CA TYR A 151 -1.93 6.56 -12.08
C TYR A 151 -3.44 6.63 -12.37
N ILE A 152 -4.08 7.76 -12.07
CA ILE A 152 -5.51 7.98 -12.31
C ILE A 152 -5.81 7.86 -13.81
N ALA A 153 -5.02 8.48 -14.67
CA ALA A 153 -5.19 8.42 -16.11
C ALA A 153 -5.10 6.98 -16.64
N GLU A 154 -4.12 6.20 -16.17
CA GLU A 154 -3.95 4.82 -16.60
C GLU A 154 -5.12 3.93 -16.13
N VAL A 155 -5.53 4.07 -14.86
CA VAL A 155 -6.64 3.29 -14.31
C VAL A 155 -7.94 3.60 -15.05
N THR A 156 -8.25 4.88 -15.26
CA THR A 156 -9.48 5.30 -15.97
C THR A 156 -9.46 4.98 -17.47
N HIS A 157 -8.29 4.84 -18.07
CA HIS A 157 -8.16 4.32 -19.43
C HIS A 157 -8.50 2.82 -19.51
N LYS A 158 -8.00 2.03 -18.57
CA LYS A 158 -8.15 0.57 -18.56
C LYS A 158 -9.50 0.08 -18.04
N ILE A 159 -10.07 0.79 -17.08
CA ILE A 159 -11.32 0.40 -16.43
C ILE A 159 -12.46 1.26 -16.96
N LYS A 160 -13.52 0.61 -17.48
CA LYS A 160 -14.74 1.26 -17.94
C LYS A 160 -15.93 0.70 -17.17
N LEU A 161 -16.66 1.56 -16.49
CA LEU A 161 -17.91 1.18 -15.82
C LEU A 161 -19.05 1.15 -16.83
N HIS A 162 -19.92 0.13 -16.78
CA HIS A 162 -21.02 0.00 -17.72
C HIS A 162 -22.10 1.07 -17.57
N ASN A 163 -22.39 1.53 -16.35
CA ASN A 163 -23.37 2.57 -16.06
C ASN A 163 -22.85 3.53 -14.99
N PRO A 164 -21.78 4.29 -15.26
CA PRO A 164 -21.10 5.09 -14.24
C PRO A 164 -22.02 6.20 -13.65
N ASN A 165 -22.83 6.85 -14.50
CA ASN A 165 -23.68 7.98 -14.10
C ASN A 165 -24.82 7.64 -13.12
N ARG A 166 -24.97 6.37 -12.77
CA ARG A 166 -25.97 5.88 -11.80
C ARG A 166 -25.35 5.26 -10.56
N LEU A 167 -24.02 5.13 -10.53
CA LEU A 167 -23.33 4.51 -9.41
C LEU A 167 -22.95 5.57 -8.38
N LYS A 168 -23.82 5.77 -7.39
CA LYS A 168 -23.49 6.59 -6.22
C LYS A 168 -22.64 5.76 -5.24
N VAL A 169 -21.48 6.28 -4.89
CA VAL A 169 -20.53 5.61 -3.97
C VAL A 169 -20.14 6.53 -2.82
N VAL A 170 -20.06 5.99 -1.63
CA VAL A 170 -19.49 6.69 -0.47
C VAL A 170 -18.06 6.22 -0.27
N ILE A 171 -17.11 7.14 -0.22
CA ILE A 171 -15.68 6.84 -0.04
C ILE A 171 -15.23 7.40 1.30
N ASP A 172 -14.78 6.51 2.18
CA ASP A 172 -14.20 6.85 3.47
C ASP A 172 -12.68 6.65 3.41
N CYS A 173 -11.96 7.77 3.47
CA CYS A 173 -10.50 7.77 3.43
C CYS A 173 -9.86 7.78 4.83
N GLY A 174 -10.65 7.88 5.92
CA GLY A 174 -10.17 7.92 7.30
C GLY A 174 -9.05 8.92 7.55
N ASN A 175 -9.03 10.06 6.83
CA ASN A 175 -7.95 11.05 6.80
C ASN A 175 -6.58 10.49 6.35
N GLY A 176 -6.56 9.29 5.73
CA GLY A 176 -5.36 8.65 5.19
C GLY A 176 -4.97 9.13 3.80
N ALA A 177 -3.88 8.57 3.27
CA ALA A 177 -3.32 8.94 1.97
C ALA A 177 -4.27 8.70 0.78
N ALA A 178 -5.25 7.79 0.93
CA ALA A 178 -6.27 7.53 -0.09
C ALA A 178 -7.11 8.78 -0.41
N GLY A 179 -7.21 9.75 0.51
CA GLY A 179 -7.93 11.00 0.30
C GLY A 179 -7.38 11.85 -0.85
N ALA A 180 -6.08 11.77 -1.11
CA ALA A 180 -5.44 12.47 -2.21
C ALA A 180 -5.73 11.84 -3.60
N VAL A 181 -6.31 10.64 -3.66
CA VAL A 181 -6.41 9.85 -4.89
C VAL A 181 -7.82 9.34 -5.16
N ALA A 182 -8.42 8.62 -4.20
CA ALA A 182 -9.64 7.85 -4.41
C ALA A 182 -10.83 8.73 -4.84
N PRO A 183 -11.12 9.88 -4.22
CA PRO A 183 -12.24 10.71 -4.63
C PRO A 183 -12.18 11.13 -6.11
N GLU A 184 -11.03 11.58 -6.56
CA GLU A 184 -10.84 12.02 -7.94
C GLU A 184 -10.86 10.86 -8.93
N LEU A 185 -10.25 9.73 -8.57
CA LEU A 185 -10.26 8.51 -9.38
C LEU A 185 -11.70 8.03 -9.65
N PHE A 186 -12.53 7.92 -8.62
CA PHE A 186 -13.91 7.44 -8.76
C PHE A 186 -14.79 8.45 -9.52
N LYS A 187 -14.58 9.76 -9.34
CA LYS A 187 -15.23 10.81 -10.16
C LYS A 187 -14.86 10.67 -11.64
N LYS A 188 -13.58 10.49 -11.96
CA LYS A 188 -13.11 10.28 -13.34
C LYS A 188 -13.59 8.96 -13.95
N LEU A 189 -13.90 7.95 -13.13
CA LEU A 189 -14.60 6.74 -13.57
C LEU A 189 -16.10 6.98 -13.85
N GLY A 190 -16.62 8.17 -13.51
CA GLY A 190 -18.01 8.58 -13.75
C GLY A 190 -18.98 8.27 -12.60
N CYS A 191 -18.47 7.95 -11.41
CA CYS A 191 -19.31 7.76 -10.24
C CYS A 191 -19.81 9.08 -9.65
N ASP A 192 -20.98 9.05 -9.02
CA ASP A 192 -21.44 10.08 -8.09
C ASP A 192 -20.83 9.79 -6.71
N VAL A 193 -19.88 10.65 -6.28
CA VAL A 193 -19.02 10.39 -5.14
C VAL A 193 -19.36 11.25 -3.94
N ILE A 194 -19.68 10.60 -2.82
CA ILE A 194 -19.79 11.23 -1.51
C ILE A 194 -18.53 10.91 -0.72
N ASN A 195 -17.82 11.96 -0.30
CA ASN A 195 -16.55 11.81 0.43
C ASN A 195 -16.75 11.89 1.93
N LEU A 196 -16.15 10.95 2.67
CA LEU A 196 -15.95 11.01 4.09
C LEU A 196 -14.45 11.09 4.39
N PHE A 197 -14.07 12.06 5.21
CA PHE A 197 -12.72 12.17 5.79
C PHE A 197 -11.59 12.09 4.76
N SER A 198 -11.79 12.76 3.60
CA SER A 198 -10.83 12.73 2.49
C SER A 198 -9.69 13.75 2.61
N GLU A 199 -9.78 14.72 3.54
CA GLU A 199 -8.64 15.57 3.87
C GLU A 199 -7.57 14.73 4.57
N VAL A 200 -6.33 14.76 4.04
CA VAL A 200 -5.22 13.99 4.62
C VAL A 200 -4.72 14.66 5.89
N ASP A 201 -4.92 14.01 7.03
CA ASP A 201 -4.48 14.49 8.35
C ASP A 201 -3.92 13.33 9.18
N GLY A 202 -2.62 13.38 9.47
CA GLY A 202 -1.92 12.36 10.25
C GLY A 202 -2.34 12.25 11.72
N ASN A 203 -3.25 13.14 12.22
CA ASN A 203 -3.88 12.99 13.52
C ASN A 203 -5.06 12.02 13.51
N PHE A 204 -5.64 11.74 12.33
CA PHE A 204 -6.83 10.90 12.15
C PHE A 204 -8.00 11.34 13.05
N PRO A 205 -8.49 12.60 12.91
CA PRO A 205 -9.40 13.21 13.90
C PRO A 205 -10.78 12.57 13.95
N ASN A 206 -11.22 11.88 12.89
CA ASN A 206 -12.57 11.32 12.82
C ASN A 206 -12.63 9.89 13.35
N HIS A 207 -11.84 9.00 12.78
CA HIS A 207 -11.65 7.64 13.27
C HIS A 207 -10.29 7.11 12.83
N HIS A 208 -9.85 6.04 13.47
CA HIS A 208 -8.62 5.37 13.09
C HIS A 208 -8.78 4.69 11.70
N PRO A 209 -7.87 4.92 10.73
CA PRO A 209 -7.99 4.39 9.36
C PRO A 209 -7.63 2.89 9.31
N ASP A 210 -8.53 2.07 9.83
CA ASP A 210 -8.45 0.61 9.82
C ASP A 210 -9.83 0.03 9.49
N PRO A 211 -10.11 -0.30 8.22
CA PRO A 211 -11.39 -0.88 7.81
C PRO A 211 -11.61 -2.31 8.32
N GLY A 212 -10.62 -2.92 8.96
CA GLY A 212 -10.77 -4.21 9.64
C GLY A 212 -11.51 -4.12 10.97
N LYS A 213 -11.73 -2.91 11.50
CA LYS A 213 -12.46 -2.68 12.76
C LYS A 213 -13.85 -2.13 12.48
N LEU A 214 -14.88 -2.83 12.95
CA LEU A 214 -16.28 -2.51 12.70
C LEU A 214 -16.67 -1.11 13.18
N ASP A 215 -16.09 -0.67 14.29
CA ASP A 215 -16.36 0.66 14.85
C ASP A 215 -15.96 1.79 13.90
N ASN A 216 -14.91 1.60 13.10
CA ASN A 216 -14.43 2.57 12.14
C ASN A 216 -15.29 2.66 10.86
N LEU A 217 -16.24 1.73 10.68
CA LEU A 217 -17.12 1.68 9.51
C LEU A 217 -18.52 2.29 9.78
N LYS A 218 -18.80 2.77 11.00
CA LYS A 218 -20.12 3.25 11.39
C LYS A 218 -20.61 4.43 10.54
N ASP A 219 -19.75 5.42 10.34
CA ASP A 219 -20.11 6.61 9.56
C ASP A 219 -20.32 6.27 8.09
N LEU A 220 -19.48 5.38 7.54
CA LEU A 220 -19.64 4.88 6.19
C LEU A 220 -20.97 4.14 6.02
N ILE A 221 -21.31 3.21 6.93
CA ILE A 221 -22.57 2.44 6.90
C ILE A 221 -23.78 3.38 6.99
N ASN A 222 -23.76 4.34 7.90
CA ASN A 222 -24.83 5.31 8.10
C ASN A 222 -25.02 6.18 6.85
N THR A 223 -23.91 6.65 6.26
CA THR A 223 -23.94 7.49 5.07
C THR A 223 -24.43 6.71 3.84
N VAL A 224 -23.99 5.48 3.64
CA VAL A 224 -24.48 4.60 2.55
C VAL A 224 -26.01 4.48 2.61
N LYS A 225 -26.57 4.19 3.80
CA LYS A 225 -28.02 4.07 4.00
C LYS A 225 -28.77 5.38 3.80
N LYS A 226 -28.24 6.47 4.37
CA LYS A 226 -28.87 7.81 4.32
C LYS A 226 -28.96 8.34 2.89
N GLU A 227 -27.91 8.14 2.13
CA GLU A 227 -27.76 8.68 0.77
C GLU A 227 -28.24 7.72 -0.31
N ASP A 228 -28.77 6.56 0.06
CA ASP A 228 -29.18 5.48 -0.88
C ASP A 228 -28.05 5.17 -1.88
N ALA A 229 -26.82 5.04 -1.37
CA ALA A 229 -25.67 4.77 -2.20
C ALA A 229 -25.57 3.27 -2.53
N ALA A 230 -25.09 2.96 -3.73
CA ALA A 230 -24.93 1.59 -4.17
C ALA A 230 -23.84 0.83 -3.42
N LEU A 231 -22.81 1.55 -2.97
CA LEU A 231 -21.61 0.98 -2.35
C LEU A 231 -20.93 1.98 -1.42
N GLY A 232 -20.40 1.49 -0.29
CA GLY A 232 -19.45 2.18 0.57
C GLY A 232 -18.07 1.55 0.45
N ILE A 233 -17.02 2.37 0.41
CA ILE A 233 -15.62 1.95 0.27
C ILE A 233 -14.81 2.65 1.36
N ALA A 234 -14.13 1.89 2.23
CA ALA A 234 -13.21 2.40 3.23
C ALA A 234 -11.77 1.98 2.94
N PHE A 235 -10.81 2.88 3.17
CA PHE A 235 -9.39 2.64 3.00
C PHE A 235 -8.64 2.70 4.33
N ASP A 236 -7.52 1.99 4.44
CA ASP A 236 -6.60 2.19 5.56
C ASP A 236 -5.63 3.35 5.30
N GLY A 237 -4.77 3.63 6.28
CA GLY A 237 -3.95 4.85 6.30
C GLY A 237 -3.04 5.07 5.10
N ASP A 238 -2.54 3.99 4.48
CA ASP A 238 -1.74 4.04 3.24
C ASP A 238 -2.45 3.48 2.01
N GLY A 239 -3.74 3.15 2.15
CA GLY A 239 -4.63 2.79 1.04
C GLY A 239 -4.32 1.45 0.37
N ASP A 240 -3.65 0.52 1.06
CA ASP A 240 -3.40 -0.83 0.54
C ASP A 240 -4.44 -1.87 1.01
N ARG A 241 -5.37 -1.47 1.91
CA ARG A 241 -6.50 -2.26 2.37
C ARG A 241 -7.81 -1.57 2.04
N VAL A 242 -8.82 -2.38 1.72
CA VAL A 242 -10.17 -1.92 1.41
C VAL A 242 -11.21 -2.66 2.24
N GLY A 243 -12.16 -1.92 2.79
CA GLY A 243 -13.41 -2.43 3.34
C GLY A 243 -14.57 -2.04 2.43
N LEU A 244 -15.53 -2.94 2.21
CA LEU A 244 -16.70 -2.69 1.38
C LEU A 244 -17.99 -2.81 2.19
N ILE A 245 -18.91 -1.88 1.92
CA ILE A 245 -20.27 -1.85 2.48
C ILE A 245 -21.25 -1.93 1.31
N SER A 246 -22.18 -2.88 1.36
CA SER A 246 -23.25 -2.98 0.36
C SER A 246 -24.24 -1.81 0.46
N GLY A 247 -25.04 -1.56 -0.58
CA GLY A 247 -26.11 -0.54 -0.54
C GLY A 247 -27.15 -0.76 0.57
N LYS A 248 -27.24 -1.96 1.15
CA LYS A 248 -28.06 -2.26 2.33
C LYS A 248 -27.37 -1.91 3.65
N GLY A 249 -26.11 -1.44 3.61
CA GLY A 249 -25.29 -1.17 4.79
C GLY A 249 -24.70 -2.42 5.45
N GLU A 250 -24.57 -3.52 4.70
CA GLU A 250 -23.97 -4.77 5.17
C GLU A 250 -22.48 -4.79 4.83
N ILE A 251 -21.66 -5.27 5.75
CA ILE A 251 -20.22 -5.43 5.53
C ILE A 251 -19.96 -6.61 4.59
N VAL A 252 -19.24 -6.34 3.51
CA VAL A 252 -18.76 -7.37 2.59
C VAL A 252 -17.35 -7.79 3.02
N PHE A 253 -17.21 -8.94 3.65
CA PHE A 253 -15.94 -9.41 4.16
C PHE A 253 -14.93 -9.72 3.03
N PRO A 254 -13.61 -9.57 3.28
CA PRO A 254 -12.56 -9.69 2.26
C PRO A 254 -12.59 -11.01 1.47
N ASP A 255 -12.92 -12.12 2.11
CA ASP A 255 -13.04 -13.43 1.44
C ASP A 255 -14.19 -13.46 0.42
N LYS A 256 -15.31 -12.77 0.69
CA LYS A 256 -16.41 -12.60 -0.26
C LYS A 256 -16.01 -11.72 -1.44
N ILE A 257 -15.23 -10.67 -1.19
CA ILE A 257 -14.66 -9.83 -2.26
C ILE A 257 -13.73 -10.69 -3.14
N MET A 258 -12.88 -11.51 -2.52
CA MET A 258 -12.01 -12.45 -3.23
C MET A 258 -12.80 -13.44 -4.09
N MET A 259 -13.96 -13.91 -3.61
CA MET A 259 -14.84 -14.80 -4.41
C MET A 259 -15.32 -14.12 -5.71
N LEU A 260 -15.66 -12.83 -5.65
CA LEU A 260 -16.05 -12.06 -6.85
C LEU A 260 -14.88 -11.91 -7.82
N PHE A 261 -13.70 -11.54 -7.30
CA PHE A 261 -12.50 -11.41 -8.13
C PHE A 261 -12.06 -12.74 -8.73
N ALA A 262 -12.11 -13.83 -7.96
CA ALA A 262 -11.78 -15.16 -8.46
C ALA A 262 -12.68 -15.59 -9.62
N LYS A 263 -14.00 -15.34 -9.52
CA LYS A 263 -14.94 -15.61 -10.61
C LYS A 263 -14.58 -14.83 -11.88
N ASP A 264 -14.33 -13.52 -11.78
CA ASP A 264 -14.01 -12.69 -12.95
C ASP A 264 -12.69 -13.11 -13.60
N ILE A 265 -11.65 -13.35 -12.79
CA ILE A 265 -10.33 -13.75 -13.28
C ILE A 265 -10.38 -15.12 -13.95
N LEU A 266 -11.08 -16.09 -13.38
CA LEU A 266 -11.14 -17.47 -13.89
C LEU A 266 -11.94 -17.61 -15.19
N VAL A 267 -12.82 -16.65 -15.50
CA VAL A 267 -13.46 -16.57 -16.84
C VAL A 267 -12.41 -16.42 -17.95
N LYS A 268 -11.37 -15.61 -17.69
CA LYS A 268 -10.29 -15.29 -18.64
C LYS A 268 -9.11 -16.26 -18.53
N ASN A 269 -8.88 -16.81 -17.33
CA ASN A 269 -7.73 -17.64 -16.98
C ASN A 269 -8.18 -19.00 -16.45
N LYS A 270 -8.77 -19.83 -17.32
CA LYS A 270 -9.22 -21.20 -16.96
C LYS A 270 -8.06 -22.01 -16.40
N GLY A 271 -8.30 -22.68 -15.27
CA GLY A 271 -7.27 -23.47 -14.57
C GLY A 271 -6.30 -22.63 -13.75
N GLY A 272 -6.48 -21.29 -13.68
CA GLY A 272 -5.62 -20.40 -12.92
C GLY A 272 -5.56 -20.74 -11.44
N GLU A 273 -4.39 -20.57 -10.84
CA GLU A 273 -4.19 -20.76 -9.40
C GLU A 273 -4.54 -19.47 -8.64
N ILE A 274 -5.38 -19.58 -7.63
CA ILE A 274 -5.76 -18.47 -6.75
C ILE A 274 -5.18 -18.71 -5.36
N ILE A 275 -4.28 -17.86 -4.93
CA ILE A 275 -3.64 -17.93 -3.62
C ILE A 275 -4.39 -17.04 -2.63
N PHE A 276 -4.73 -17.58 -1.46
CA PHE A 276 -5.49 -16.89 -0.43
C PHE A 276 -4.98 -17.20 0.99
N ASP A 277 -5.31 -16.31 1.92
CA ASP A 277 -4.92 -16.38 3.33
C ASP A 277 -5.72 -17.45 4.09
N VAL A 278 -5.07 -18.13 5.02
CA VAL A 278 -5.70 -19.15 5.89
C VAL A 278 -6.93 -18.64 6.67
N LYS A 279 -7.12 -17.32 6.82
CA LYS A 279 -8.29 -16.72 7.48
C LYS A 279 -9.54 -16.65 6.60
N CYS A 280 -9.43 -16.93 5.32
CA CYS A 280 -10.58 -16.97 4.42
C CYS A 280 -11.46 -18.17 4.73
N SER A 281 -12.77 -18.03 4.50
CA SER A 281 -13.71 -19.15 4.66
C SER A 281 -13.47 -20.23 3.60
N ASN A 282 -13.83 -21.47 3.91
CA ASN A 282 -13.73 -22.60 2.98
C ASN A 282 -14.56 -22.37 1.70
N ALA A 283 -15.63 -21.58 1.78
CA ALA A 283 -16.44 -21.22 0.62
C ALA A 283 -15.63 -20.54 -0.50
N LEU A 284 -14.51 -19.88 -0.19
CA LEU A 284 -13.63 -19.32 -1.21
C LEU A 284 -12.96 -20.42 -2.03
N ALA A 285 -12.43 -21.46 -1.39
CA ALA A 285 -11.84 -22.61 -2.09
C ALA A 285 -12.86 -23.35 -2.96
N ASP A 286 -14.11 -23.51 -2.45
CA ASP A 286 -15.19 -24.12 -3.20
C ASP A 286 -15.54 -23.31 -4.45
N ILE A 287 -15.68 -21.99 -4.33
CA ILE A 287 -15.97 -21.08 -5.45
C ILE A 287 -14.84 -21.11 -6.50
N ILE A 288 -13.58 -21.10 -6.08
CA ILE A 288 -12.43 -21.21 -7.00
C ILE A 288 -12.52 -22.52 -7.79
N THR A 289 -12.74 -23.64 -7.10
CA THR A 289 -12.84 -24.97 -7.72
C THR A 289 -14.03 -25.08 -8.68
N GLN A 290 -15.21 -24.58 -8.27
CA GLN A 290 -16.42 -24.57 -9.10
C GLN A 290 -16.27 -23.73 -10.38
N ASN A 291 -15.41 -22.71 -10.36
CA ASN A 291 -15.10 -21.90 -11.54
C ASN A 291 -13.86 -22.40 -12.31
N GLY A 292 -13.40 -23.61 -12.03
CA GLY A 292 -12.33 -24.29 -12.76
C GLY A 292 -10.92 -23.81 -12.39
N GLY A 293 -10.75 -23.13 -11.27
CA GLY A 293 -9.46 -22.71 -10.75
C GLY A 293 -8.86 -23.68 -9.74
N LYS A 294 -7.60 -23.44 -9.37
CA LYS A 294 -6.87 -24.19 -8.34
C LYS A 294 -6.75 -23.35 -7.07
N PRO A 295 -7.40 -23.72 -5.95
CA PRO A 295 -7.26 -23.00 -4.68
C PRO A 295 -5.96 -23.36 -3.97
N THR A 296 -5.18 -22.36 -3.57
CA THR A 296 -3.94 -22.56 -2.80
C THR A 296 -3.94 -21.69 -1.56
N MET A 297 -3.94 -22.32 -0.39
CA MET A 297 -3.91 -21.63 0.90
C MET A 297 -2.47 -21.25 1.28
N SER A 298 -2.29 -20.06 1.82
CA SER A 298 -1.02 -19.52 2.29
C SER A 298 -1.11 -19.05 3.74
N PRO A 299 0.00 -19.05 4.50
CA PRO A 299 0.05 -18.33 5.76
C PRO A 299 -0.30 -16.87 5.58
N THR A 300 -0.80 -16.25 6.66
CA THR A 300 -1.14 -14.81 6.68
C THR A 300 0.09 -13.94 6.43
N GLY A 301 -0.04 -12.93 5.59
CA GLY A 301 0.95 -11.90 5.35
C GLY A 301 1.29 -11.73 3.87
N HIS A 302 1.36 -10.46 3.44
CA HIS A 302 1.64 -10.12 2.05
C HIS A 302 2.97 -10.70 1.53
N PHE A 303 3.96 -10.87 2.41
CA PHE A 303 5.24 -11.48 2.07
C PHE A 303 5.06 -12.96 1.64
N HIS A 304 4.33 -13.75 2.41
CA HIS A 304 4.05 -15.16 2.09
C HIS A 304 3.26 -15.29 0.78
N ILE A 305 2.19 -14.49 0.64
CA ILE A 305 1.37 -14.47 -0.59
C ILE A 305 2.21 -14.11 -1.81
N LYS A 306 3.01 -13.03 -1.74
CA LYS A 306 3.87 -12.61 -2.86
C LYS A 306 4.94 -13.66 -3.22
N ASN A 307 5.50 -14.34 -2.22
CA ASN A 307 6.45 -15.43 -2.48
C ASN A 307 5.76 -16.66 -3.09
N ALA A 308 4.55 -17.00 -2.64
CA ALA A 308 3.77 -18.08 -3.23
C ALA A 308 3.42 -17.78 -4.69
N LEU A 309 2.91 -16.57 -5.00
CA LEU A 309 2.64 -16.11 -6.38
C LEU A 309 3.84 -16.30 -7.30
N ARG A 310 5.05 -15.93 -6.84
CA ARG A 310 6.28 -16.09 -7.64
C ARG A 310 6.67 -17.55 -7.87
N LYS A 311 6.50 -18.39 -6.84
CA LYS A 311 6.87 -19.82 -6.93
C LYS A 311 5.95 -20.60 -7.86
N THR A 312 4.66 -20.22 -7.91
CA THR A 312 3.64 -20.93 -8.69
C THR A 312 3.32 -20.26 -10.01
N ASN A 313 3.81 -19.03 -10.22
CA ASN A 313 3.45 -18.17 -11.36
C ASN A 313 1.92 -17.94 -11.47
N ALA A 314 1.25 -17.84 -10.30
CA ALA A 314 -0.20 -17.66 -10.18
C ALA A 314 -0.62 -16.20 -10.40
#